data_44b2647585f79f1ce5989741432b5f17
#
_entry.id   44b2647585f79f1ce5989741432b5f17
#
_cell.length_a   1.000
_cell.length_b   1.000
_cell.length_c   1.000
_cell.angle_alpha   90.00
_cell.angle_beta   90.00
_cell.angle_gamma   90.00
#
_symmetry.space_group_name_H-M   'P 1'
#
loop_
_entity.id
_entity.type
_entity.pdbx_description
1 polymer ?
#
loop_
_entity_poly.entity_id
_entity_poly.type
_entity_poly.pdbx_seq_one_letter_code
_entity_poly.pdbx_strand_id
1 'polypeptide(L)'
;MGKKKLYILSFLLFWSVAIIAQNDYSVGQFYDQSLTKERKVLSREPVRGDDVIWEAKIWRMIDFRERFNQFFYYPYEKEGIEDRKNLVYTVWDAILNNEITVFEDDEFKIPIDNELIKKRYTKIDTLWLEIEDDEGTVDYQAVIVPKEFSSENIYQLVLKEVWYLDKEISAVSVQILGIAFVMQDLRADEDGEMELRGSVTLFWVPLMSENVKKLLANSFVYRDYNLANMPSWEEIFYTRYFNSFIIREDNIYNRYIKDYYEGTDALKEAERIESALFHFEIDLWEY
;
A
#
# COMPACT_ATOMS: atom_id res chain seq x y z
N MET A 1 -1.79 58.19 34.51
CA MET A 1 -1.79 57.93 33.05
C MET A 1 -1.29 56.50 32.68
N GLY A 2 -0.63 55.75 33.54
CA GLY A 2 -0.06 54.42 33.22
C GLY A 2 -1.06 53.27 33.13
N LYS A 3 -2.05 53.20 34.03
CA LYS A 3 -2.98 52.05 34.10
C LYS A 3 -3.92 51.93 32.89
N LYS A 4 -4.42 53.05 32.34
CA LYS A 4 -5.28 53.02 31.14
C LYS A 4 -4.55 52.55 29.88
N LYS A 5 -3.25 52.88 29.73
CA LYS A 5 -2.41 52.41 28.61
C LYS A 5 -2.14 50.87 28.69
N LEU A 6 -2.04 50.33 29.91
CA LEU A 6 -1.84 48.92 30.14
C LEU A 6 -3.07 48.10 29.75
N TYR A 7 -4.28 48.57 30.08
CA TYR A 7 -5.53 47.88 29.68
C TYR A 7 -5.76 47.91 28.17
N ILE A 8 -5.40 48.98 27.50
CA ILE A 8 -5.50 49.06 26.03
C ILE A 8 -4.50 48.10 25.36
N LEU A 9 -3.30 47.99 25.89
CA LEU A 9 -2.30 47.07 25.38
C LEU A 9 -2.69 45.60 25.60
N SER A 10 -3.28 45.25 26.76
CA SER A 10 -3.77 43.91 27.02
C SER A 10 -4.99 43.55 26.18
N PHE A 11 -5.87 44.50 25.89
CA PHE A 11 -7.05 44.31 25.03
C PHE A 11 -6.64 44.11 23.55
N LEU A 12 -5.62 44.86 23.07
CA LEU A 12 -5.04 44.66 21.74
C LEU A 12 -4.32 43.32 21.59
N LEU A 13 -3.64 42.84 22.64
CA LEU A 13 -3.03 41.51 22.68
C LEU A 13 -4.07 40.39 22.68
N PHE A 14 -5.19 40.56 23.40
CA PHE A 14 -6.29 39.59 23.37
C PHE A 14 -6.99 39.53 22.01
N TRP A 15 -7.08 40.63 21.29
CA TRP A 15 -7.69 40.69 19.96
C TRP A 15 -6.78 40.08 18.88
N SER A 16 -5.46 40.19 19.02
CA SER A 16 -4.51 39.55 18.11
C SER A 16 -4.49 38.02 18.23
N VAL A 17 -4.79 37.47 19.43
CA VAL A 17 -4.91 36.02 19.64
C VAL A 17 -6.21 35.48 19.06
N ALA A 18 -7.30 36.28 19.05
CA ALA A 18 -8.58 35.86 18.47
C ALA A 18 -8.56 35.76 16.93
N ILE A 19 -7.62 36.45 16.25
CA ILE A 19 -7.50 36.40 14.79
C ILE A 19 -6.81 35.13 14.31
N ILE A 20 -6.02 34.45 15.17
CA ILE A 20 -5.33 33.18 14.83
C ILE A 20 -6.28 31.98 14.89
N ALA A 21 -7.48 32.14 15.46
CA ALA A 21 -8.51 31.08 15.56
C ALA A 21 -9.51 31.07 14.39
N GLN A 22 -9.25 31.79 13.31
CA GLN A 22 -10.04 31.64 12.09
C GLN A 22 -9.54 30.40 11.37
N ASN A 23 -10.35 29.34 11.38
CA ASN A 23 -10.12 28.15 10.59
C ASN A 23 -9.93 28.57 9.13
N ASP A 24 -8.72 28.38 8.62
CA ASP A 24 -8.39 28.59 7.23
C ASP A 24 -9.03 27.44 6.44
N TYR A 25 -10.29 27.63 6.04
CA TYR A 25 -10.92 26.74 5.08
C TYR A 25 -10.10 26.81 3.80
N SER A 26 -9.55 25.70 3.36
CA SER A 26 -8.85 25.65 2.09
C SER A 26 -9.81 26.10 0.98
N VAL A 27 -9.31 26.93 0.05
CA VAL A 27 -10.10 27.47 -1.05
C VAL A 27 -10.80 26.34 -1.79
N GLY A 28 -12.13 26.32 -1.80
CA GLY A 28 -12.95 25.29 -2.44
C GLY A 28 -13.56 24.24 -1.50
N GLN A 29 -13.25 24.25 -0.20
CA GLN A 29 -13.91 23.40 0.81
C GLN A 29 -14.92 24.21 1.62
N PHE A 30 -16.11 23.64 1.87
CA PHE A 30 -17.17 24.28 2.63
C PHE A 30 -17.26 23.75 4.09
N TYR A 31 -16.41 22.80 4.47
CA TYR A 31 -16.34 22.24 5.82
C TYR A 31 -14.87 21.90 6.19
N ASP A 32 -14.60 21.91 7.50
CA ASP A 32 -13.28 21.61 8.05
C ASP A 32 -13.03 20.09 8.07
N GLN A 33 -11.98 19.65 7.39
CA GLN A 33 -11.53 18.26 7.33
C GLN A 33 -10.34 17.97 8.25
N SER A 34 -9.85 18.95 9.00
CA SER A 34 -8.65 18.79 9.82
C SER A 34 -8.77 17.64 10.81
N LEU A 35 -9.91 17.51 11.48
CA LEU A 35 -10.16 16.44 12.46
C LEU A 35 -10.32 15.06 11.83
N THR A 36 -10.67 14.97 10.55
CA THR A 36 -10.76 13.68 9.85
C THR A 36 -9.42 13.22 9.34
N LYS A 37 -8.43 14.10 9.20
CA LYS A 37 -7.07 13.79 8.76
C LYS A 37 -6.16 13.32 9.91
N GLU A 38 -6.45 13.66 11.15
CA GLU A 38 -5.69 13.19 12.32
C GLU A 38 -6.28 11.89 12.86
N ARG A 39 -5.80 10.76 12.35
CA ARG A 39 -6.26 9.45 12.82
C ARG A 39 -5.23 8.78 13.71
N LYS A 40 -5.73 8.11 14.74
CA LYS A 40 -4.92 7.21 15.56
C LYS A 40 -4.87 5.84 14.91
N VAL A 41 -3.70 5.20 15.01
CA VAL A 41 -3.54 3.78 14.64
C VAL A 41 -4.61 2.94 15.35
N LEU A 42 -5.25 2.03 14.62
CA LEU A 42 -6.25 1.13 15.18
C LEU A 42 -5.58 0.24 16.24
N SER A 43 -6.09 0.34 17.46
CA SER A 43 -5.61 -0.50 18.55
C SER A 43 -6.19 -1.90 18.42
N ARG A 44 -5.32 -2.89 18.34
CA ARG A 44 -5.71 -4.30 18.48
C ARG A 44 -5.17 -4.80 19.81
N GLU A 45 -5.97 -5.60 20.49
CA GLU A 45 -5.49 -6.29 21.69
C GLU A 45 -4.41 -7.31 21.29
N PRO A 46 -3.28 -7.36 22.02
CA PRO A 46 -2.24 -8.33 21.74
C PRO A 46 -2.74 -9.73 22.09
N VAL A 47 -2.71 -10.64 21.12
CA VAL A 47 -3.04 -12.04 21.33
C VAL A 47 -1.87 -12.74 22.02
N ARG A 48 -2.15 -13.51 23.07
CA ARG A 48 -1.14 -14.30 23.78
C ARG A 48 -0.92 -15.62 23.07
N GLY A 49 0.33 -16.03 22.93
CA GLY A 49 0.64 -17.28 22.24
C GLY A 49 -0.02 -18.53 22.86
N ASP A 50 -0.31 -18.51 24.16
CA ASP A 50 -0.99 -19.61 24.88
C ASP A 50 -2.50 -19.68 24.57
N ASP A 51 -3.06 -18.63 23.99
CA ASP A 51 -4.49 -18.53 23.63
C ASP A 51 -4.75 -18.90 22.17
N VAL A 52 -3.68 -19.05 21.35
CA VAL A 52 -3.78 -19.54 19.98
C VAL A 52 -3.79 -21.06 19.96
N ILE A 53 -4.94 -21.65 19.63
CA ILE A 53 -5.10 -23.11 19.58
C ILE A 53 -4.78 -23.68 18.20
N TRP A 54 -5.06 -22.91 17.15
CA TRP A 54 -4.85 -23.28 15.76
C TRP A 54 -4.41 -22.06 14.97
N GLU A 55 -3.50 -22.28 14.03
CA GLU A 55 -3.07 -21.23 13.09
C GLU A 55 -2.85 -21.83 11.70
N ALA A 56 -3.15 -21.04 10.66
CA ALA A 56 -2.82 -21.34 9.28
C ALA A 56 -2.34 -20.07 8.58
N LYS A 57 -1.31 -20.19 7.75
CA LYS A 57 -0.79 -19.08 6.94
C LYS A 57 -1.32 -19.20 5.54
N ILE A 58 -1.87 -18.11 5.05
CA ILE A 58 -2.51 -18.01 3.73
C ILE A 58 -1.90 -16.84 2.98
N TRP A 59 -1.60 -17.05 1.70
CA TRP A 59 -1.20 -15.99 0.79
C TRP A 59 -2.31 -15.75 -0.19
N ARG A 60 -2.72 -14.49 -0.28
CA ARG A 60 -3.79 -14.05 -1.18
C ARG A 60 -3.24 -13.04 -2.18
N MET A 61 -3.82 -12.98 -3.35
CA MET A 61 -3.49 -12.00 -4.37
C MET A 61 -4.67 -11.06 -4.60
N ILE A 62 -4.40 -9.78 -4.59
CA ILE A 62 -5.31 -8.72 -5.02
C ILE A 62 -4.88 -8.31 -6.43
N ASP A 63 -5.77 -8.39 -7.41
CA ASP A 63 -5.53 -7.88 -8.76
C ASP A 63 -6.17 -6.50 -8.91
N PHE A 64 -5.35 -5.49 -9.21
CA PHE A 64 -5.81 -4.10 -9.33
C PHE A 64 -6.64 -3.83 -10.59
N ARG A 65 -6.61 -4.75 -11.58
CA ARG A 65 -7.43 -4.67 -12.79
C ARG A 65 -8.89 -4.96 -12.53
N GLU A 66 -9.21 -5.64 -11.42
CA GLU A 66 -10.57 -5.82 -10.99
C GLU A 66 -11.21 -4.49 -10.61
N ARG A 67 -12.41 -4.24 -11.09
CA ARG A 67 -13.13 -2.97 -10.88
C ARG A 67 -13.22 -2.58 -9.40
N PHE A 68 -13.41 -3.56 -8.52
CA PHE A 68 -13.52 -3.31 -7.08
C PHE A 68 -12.20 -2.87 -6.44
N ASN A 69 -11.07 -3.29 -7.01
CA ASN A 69 -9.73 -3.05 -6.48
C ASN A 69 -9.01 -1.85 -7.13
N GLN A 70 -9.66 -1.15 -8.06
CA GLN A 70 -9.02 -0.07 -8.82
C GLN A 70 -8.49 1.08 -7.96
N PHE A 71 -9.02 1.29 -6.77
CA PHE A 71 -8.53 2.30 -5.86
C PHE A 71 -7.10 2.02 -5.32
N PHE A 72 -6.58 0.79 -5.43
CA PHE A 72 -5.18 0.48 -5.16
C PHE A 72 -4.24 1.04 -6.22
N TYR A 73 -4.72 1.15 -7.46
CA TYR A 73 -3.97 1.60 -8.62
C TYR A 73 -4.12 3.09 -8.88
N TYR A 74 -5.31 3.64 -8.70
CA TYR A 74 -5.61 5.05 -8.91
C TYR A 74 -5.53 5.86 -7.62
N PRO A 75 -5.11 7.15 -7.71
CA PRO A 75 -4.58 7.83 -8.91
C PRO A 75 -3.19 7.29 -9.28
N TYR A 76 -2.90 7.19 -10.57
CA TYR A 76 -1.58 6.74 -11.05
C TYR A 76 -0.53 7.86 -11.10
N GLU A 77 -0.95 9.09 -10.89
CA GLU A 77 -0.07 10.24 -10.78
C GLU A 77 0.68 10.21 -9.45
N LYS A 78 1.99 10.46 -9.50
CA LYS A 78 2.86 10.42 -8.33
C LYS A 78 2.44 11.39 -7.22
N GLU A 79 1.92 12.54 -7.61
CA GLU A 79 1.47 13.59 -6.68
C GLU A 79 0.12 13.26 -6.03
N GLY A 80 -0.64 12.36 -6.66
CA GLY A 80 -1.98 12.00 -6.20
C GLY A 80 -3.02 13.09 -6.49
N ILE A 81 -4.22 12.92 -5.92
CA ILE A 81 -5.32 13.90 -6.00
C ILE A 81 -5.66 14.33 -4.59
N GLU A 82 -5.59 15.63 -4.29
CA GLU A 82 -5.89 16.21 -2.97
C GLU A 82 -5.10 15.53 -1.83
N ASP A 83 -3.78 15.37 -2.00
CA ASP A 83 -2.86 14.67 -1.10
C ASP A 83 -3.15 13.18 -0.90
N ARG A 84 -4.04 12.60 -1.72
CA ARG A 84 -4.37 11.16 -1.69
C ARG A 84 -3.63 10.44 -2.81
N LYS A 85 -2.70 9.60 -2.43
CA LYS A 85 -1.89 8.79 -3.34
C LYS A 85 -2.37 7.34 -3.35
N ASN A 86 -2.05 6.62 -4.42
CA ASN A 86 -2.23 5.18 -4.41
C ASN A 86 -1.27 4.52 -3.39
N LEU A 87 -1.57 3.26 -3.05
CA LEU A 87 -0.79 2.53 -2.05
C LEU A 87 0.68 2.39 -2.44
N VAL A 88 0.95 2.19 -3.73
CA VAL A 88 2.31 1.98 -4.26
C VAL A 88 3.19 3.21 -4.01
N TYR A 89 2.70 4.40 -4.39
CA TYR A 89 3.45 5.63 -4.17
C TYR A 89 3.52 6.03 -2.70
N THR A 90 2.48 5.74 -1.90
CA THR A 90 2.51 5.96 -0.45
C THR A 90 3.66 5.19 0.19
N VAL A 91 3.79 3.91 -0.13
CA VAL A 91 4.87 3.06 0.39
C VAL A 91 6.22 3.45 -0.20
N TRP A 92 6.27 3.76 -1.50
CA TRP A 92 7.50 4.17 -2.18
C TRP A 92 8.09 5.45 -1.58
N ASP A 93 7.28 6.47 -1.35
CA ASP A 93 7.73 7.72 -0.73
C ASP A 93 8.28 7.48 0.68
N ALA A 94 7.62 6.61 1.48
CA ALA A 94 8.09 6.25 2.81
C ALA A 94 9.44 5.50 2.79
N ILE A 95 9.69 4.67 1.76
CA ILE A 95 11.00 4.03 1.54
C ILE A 95 12.05 5.09 1.20
N LEU A 96 11.72 6.02 0.31
CA LEU A 96 12.64 7.10 -0.09
C LEU A 96 13.05 7.98 1.09
N ASN A 97 12.12 8.22 2.01
CA ASN A 97 12.32 9.02 3.22
C ASN A 97 12.96 8.23 4.38
N ASN A 98 13.24 6.93 4.21
CA ASN A 98 13.73 6.03 5.25
C ASN A 98 12.78 5.92 6.48
N GLU A 99 11.48 6.07 6.27
CA GLU A 99 10.47 5.96 7.33
C GLU A 99 10.13 4.51 7.66
N ILE A 100 10.22 3.62 6.67
CA ILE A 100 9.90 2.20 6.79
C ILE A 100 11.04 1.33 6.30
N THR A 101 11.14 0.13 6.88
CA THR A 101 12.06 -0.92 6.43
C THR A 101 11.27 -1.98 5.67
N VAL A 102 11.78 -2.41 4.53
CA VAL A 102 11.20 -3.46 3.69
C VAL A 102 12.13 -4.66 3.59
N PHE A 103 11.59 -5.80 3.16
CA PHE A 103 12.27 -7.09 3.21
C PHE A 103 12.23 -7.80 1.85
N GLU A 104 13.21 -8.64 1.61
CA GLU A 104 13.27 -9.46 0.39
C GLU A 104 12.36 -10.69 0.50
N ASP A 105 12.23 -11.22 1.72
CA ASP A 105 11.50 -12.44 2.02
C ASP A 105 10.16 -12.18 2.73
N ASP A 106 9.23 -13.12 2.59
CA ASP A 106 7.92 -13.10 3.24
C ASP A 106 7.96 -13.45 4.73
N GLU A 107 9.12 -13.87 5.25
CA GLU A 107 9.35 -14.11 6.66
C GLU A 107 9.92 -12.90 7.41
N PHE A 108 10.19 -11.80 6.69
CA PHE A 108 10.75 -10.54 7.21
C PHE A 108 12.10 -10.70 7.92
N LYS A 109 12.96 -11.60 7.39
CA LYS A 109 14.27 -11.88 7.96
C LYS A 109 15.40 -11.09 7.29
N ILE A 110 15.26 -10.81 5.98
CA ILE A 110 16.28 -10.19 5.15
C ILE A 110 15.86 -8.76 4.82
N PRO A 111 16.29 -7.74 5.60
CA PRO A 111 15.97 -6.36 5.27
C PRO A 111 16.73 -5.92 4.02
N ILE A 112 16.09 -5.12 3.18
CA ILE A 112 16.71 -4.53 2.00
C ILE A 112 17.08 -3.08 2.33
N ASP A 113 18.29 -2.69 1.92
CA ASP A 113 18.71 -1.30 2.02
C ASP A 113 17.91 -0.43 1.03
N ASN A 114 17.37 0.68 1.53
CA ASN A 114 16.55 1.60 0.75
C ASN A 114 17.31 2.19 -0.46
N GLU A 115 18.62 2.40 -0.34
CA GLU A 115 19.45 2.85 -1.45
C GLU A 115 19.55 1.80 -2.56
N LEU A 116 19.60 0.52 -2.18
CA LEU A 116 19.62 -0.60 -3.11
C LEU A 116 18.29 -0.71 -3.86
N ILE A 117 17.17 -0.47 -3.17
CA ILE A 117 15.83 -0.44 -3.78
C ILE A 117 15.73 0.70 -4.80
N LYS A 118 16.13 1.91 -4.42
CA LYS A 118 16.19 3.05 -5.34
C LYS A 118 16.94 2.70 -6.61
N LYS A 119 18.14 2.14 -6.45
CA LYS A 119 19.02 1.76 -7.56
C LYS A 119 18.44 0.63 -8.42
N ARG A 120 17.75 -0.34 -7.81
CA ARG A 120 17.15 -1.49 -8.50
C ARG A 120 15.94 -1.11 -9.36
N TYR A 121 15.11 -0.16 -8.90
CA TYR A 121 13.85 0.18 -9.55
C TYR A 121 13.84 1.55 -10.24
N THR A 122 14.87 2.37 -10.08
CA THR A 122 15.10 3.55 -10.93
C THR A 122 15.85 3.09 -12.17
N LYS A 123 15.16 2.95 -13.28
CA LYS A 123 15.78 2.57 -14.57
C LYS A 123 16.53 3.77 -15.14
N ILE A 124 17.68 3.49 -15.75
CA ILE A 124 18.40 4.47 -16.57
C ILE A 124 17.91 4.28 -18.00
N ASP A 125 17.32 5.32 -18.56
CA ASP A 125 16.94 5.37 -19.99
C ASP A 125 17.94 6.22 -20.75
N THR A 126 18.23 5.82 -21.99
CA THR A 126 19.15 6.56 -22.85
C THR A 126 18.33 7.23 -23.94
N LEU A 127 18.17 8.55 -23.82
CA LEU A 127 17.56 9.34 -24.89
C LEU A 127 18.63 9.78 -25.88
N TRP A 128 18.36 9.53 -27.14
CA TRP A 128 19.19 10.03 -28.23
C TRP A 128 18.63 11.38 -28.67
N LEU A 129 19.35 12.45 -28.35
CA LEU A 129 19.00 13.81 -28.80
C LEU A 129 19.69 14.07 -30.12
N GLU A 130 18.90 14.56 -31.10
CA GLU A 130 19.43 15.08 -32.34
C GLU A 130 20.01 16.48 -32.08
N ILE A 131 21.29 16.65 -32.36
CA ILE A 131 21.97 17.94 -32.31
C ILE A 131 22.32 18.32 -33.73
N GLU A 132 21.75 19.42 -34.21
CA GLU A 132 22.16 20.05 -35.49
C GLU A 132 23.44 20.89 -35.23
N ASP A 133 24.51 20.54 -35.93
CA ASP A 133 25.73 21.36 -35.91
C ASP A 133 25.59 22.53 -36.87
N ASP A 134 26.40 23.62 -36.68
CA ASP A 134 26.37 24.81 -37.50
C ASP A 134 26.54 24.58 -39.03
N GLU A 135 26.98 23.38 -39.41
CA GLU A 135 27.14 22.91 -40.79
C GLU A 135 25.92 22.11 -41.32
N GLY A 136 24.81 21.98 -40.52
CA GLY A 136 23.59 21.25 -40.92
C GLY A 136 23.74 19.75 -40.88
N THR A 137 24.78 19.22 -40.19
CA THR A 137 24.95 17.78 -39.98
C THR A 137 24.23 17.41 -38.68
N VAL A 138 23.38 16.36 -38.75
CA VAL A 138 22.67 15.83 -37.59
C VAL A 138 23.57 14.82 -36.90
N ASP A 139 23.97 15.12 -35.65
CA ASP A 139 24.67 14.19 -34.76
C ASP A 139 23.73 13.73 -33.64
N TYR A 140 23.92 12.51 -33.14
CA TYR A 140 23.09 11.93 -32.09
C TYR A 140 23.89 11.84 -30.79
N GLN A 141 23.48 12.62 -29.78
CA GLN A 141 24.08 12.56 -28.47
C GLN A 141 23.24 11.69 -27.53
N ALA A 142 23.84 10.66 -26.94
CA ALA A 142 23.23 9.86 -25.92
C ALA A 142 23.16 10.64 -24.59
N VAL A 143 21.96 10.98 -24.13
CA VAL A 143 21.73 11.58 -22.82
C VAL A 143 21.14 10.54 -21.90
N ILE A 144 21.83 10.27 -20.81
CA ILE A 144 21.38 9.33 -19.78
C ILE A 144 20.37 10.06 -18.89
N VAL A 145 19.10 9.65 -18.96
CA VAL A 145 18.03 10.19 -18.12
C VAL A 145 17.60 9.12 -17.14
N PRO A 146 17.68 9.36 -15.82
CA PRO A 146 17.13 8.44 -14.85
C PRO A 146 15.60 8.44 -15.01
N LYS A 147 15.03 7.30 -15.37
CA LYS A 147 13.58 7.10 -15.40
C LYS A 147 13.11 6.88 -13.97
N GLU A 148 12.29 7.77 -13.47
CA GLU A 148 11.71 7.63 -12.14
C GLU A 148 10.88 6.34 -12.04
N PHE A 149 10.73 5.84 -10.82
CA PHE A 149 9.85 4.72 -10.52
C PHE A 149 8.41 5.06 -10.92
N SER A 150 7.76 4.15 -11.62
CA SER A 150 6.36 4.27 -12.01
C SER A 150 5.55 3.10 -11.47
N SER A 151 4.38 3.39 -10.91
CA SER A 151 3.43 2.37 -10.43
C SER A 151 2.67 1.68 -11.56
N GLU A 152 2.79 2.16 -12.82
CA GLU A 152 1.99 1.69 -13.96
C GLU A 152 2.13 0.19 -14.26
N ASN A 153 3.27 -0.41 -13.94
CA ASN A 153 3.53 -1.83 -14.18
C ASN A 153 3.21 -2.72 -12.96
N ILE A 154 2.67 -2.13 -11.89
CA ILE A 154 2.32 -2.86 -10.67
C ILE A 154 0.81 -3.06 -10.65
N TYR A 155 0.37 -4.27 -10.98
CA TYR A 155 -1.06 -4.60 -11.08
C TYR A 155 -1.55 -5.54 -10.00
N GLN A 156 -0.65 -6.05 -9.16
CA GLN A 156 -0.99 -7.08 -8.18
C GLN A 156 -0.30 -6.81 -6.84
N LEU A 157 -0.99 -7.18 -5.79
CA LEU A 157 -0.51 -7.15 -4.42
C LEU A 157 -0.70 -8.53 -3.80
N VAL A 158 0.35 -9.08 -3.24
CA VAL A 158 0.27 -10.31 -2.45
C VAL A 158 0.13 -9.94 -0.98
N LEU A 159 -0.83 -10.55 -0.30
CA LEU A 159 -1.02 -10.49 1.14
C LEU A 159 -0.52 -11.79 1.77
N LYS A 160 0.20 -11.68 2.88
CA LYS A 160 0.47 -12.80 3.79
C LYS A 160 -0.39 -12.63 5.03
N GLU A 161 -1.25 -13.58 5.27
CA GLU A 161 -2.22 -13.58 6.36
C GLU A 161 -1.96 -14.75 7.30
N VAL A 162 -2.28 -14.57 8.55
CA VAL A 162 -2.40 -15.63 9.52
C VAL A 162 -3.86 -15.73 9.98
N TRP A 163 -4.42 -16.90 9.87
CA TRP A 163 -5.72 -17.28 10.39
C TRP A 163 -5.48 -18.04 11.67
N TYR A 164 -6.10 -17.65 12.77
CA TYR A 164 -5.88 -18.28 14.06
C TYR A 164 -7.19 -18.38 14.85
N LEU A 165 -7.29 -19.44 15.63
CA LEU A 165 -8.37 -19.64 16.58
C LEU A 165 -7.93 -19.16 17.95
N ASP A 166 -8.58 -18.11 18.42
CA ASP A 166 -8.36 -17.53 19.73
C ASP A 166 -9.28 -18.22 20.76
N LYS A 167 -8.66 -18.78 21.81
CA LYS A 167 -9.37 -19.48 22.87
C LYS A 167 -10.23 -18.57 23.72
N GLU A 168 -9.79 -17.34 23.95
CA GLU A 168 -10.50 -16.39 24.84
C GLU A 168 -11.84 -15.96 24.22
N ILE A 169 -11.83 -15.68 22.91
CA ILE A 169 -13.02 -15.24 22.20
C ILE A 169 -13.76 -16.39 21.49
N SER A 170 -13.16 -17.61 21.46
CA SER A 170 -13.70 -18.78 20.77
C SER A 170 -14.10 -18.52 19.32
N ALA A 171 -13.31 -17.70 18.62
CA ALA A 171 -13.58 -17.31 17.26
C ALA A 171 -12.30 -17.34 16.40
N VAL A 172 -12.47 -17.57 15.10
CA VAL A 172 -11.39 -17.44 14.14
C VAL A 172 -11.16 -15.96 13.86
N SER A 173 -9.92 -15.55 13.94
CA SER A 173 -9.48 -14.21 13.62
C SER A 173 -8.43 -14.24 12.52
N VAL A 174 -8.39 -13.15 11.73
CA VAL A 174 -7.44 -13.01 10.62
C VAL A 174 -6.57 -11.78 10.82
N GLN A 175 -5.27 -11.98 10.70
CA GLN A 175 -4.28 -10.91 10.78
C GLN A 175 -3.43 -10.87 9.51
N ILE A 176 -3.39 -9.72 8.83
CA ILE A 176 -2.46 -9.50 7.73
C ILE A 176 -1.09 -9.19 8.32
N LEU A 177 -0.10 -10.03 8.03
CA LEU A 177 1.28 -9.86 8.51
C LEU A 177 2.07 -8.90 7.63
N GLY A 178 1.84 -8.96 6.32
CA GLY A 178 2.54 -8.10 5.37
C GLY A 178 1.98 -8.17 3.98
N ILE A 179 2.48 -7.27 3.16
CA ILE A 179 2.10 -7.12 1.76
C ILE A 179 3.33 -7.07 0.87
N ALA A 180 3.21 -7.53 -0.36
CA ALA A 180 4.24 -7.41 -1.37
C ALA A 180 3.67 -6.96 -2.71
N PHE A 181 4.32 -6.00 -3.32
CA PHE A 181 3.96 -5.52 -4.65
C PHE A 181 4.53 -6.44 -5.72
N VAL A 182 3.72 -6.74 -6.73
CA VAL A 182 4.09 -7.59 -7.85
C VAL A 182 4.06 -6.78 -9.13
N MET A 183 5.21 -6.73 -9.79
CA MET A 183 5.39 -6.04 -11.06
C MET A 183 5.41 -7.05 -12.19
N GLN A 184 4.85 -6.70 -13.33
CA GLN A 184 4.96 -7.48 -14.56
C GLN A 184 6.36 -7.31 -15.17
N ASP A 185 7.02 -8.43 -15.49
CA ASP A 185 8.29 -8.42 -16.24
C ASP A 185 7.95 -8.40 -17.74
N LEU A 186 7.92 -7.20 -18.29
CA LEU A 186 7.72 -6.95 -19.71
C LEU A 186 9.08 -6.81 -20.37
N ARG A 187 9.36 -7.61 -21.39
CA ARG A 187 10.58 -7.51 -22.20
C ARG A 187 10.21 -7.38 -23.67
N ALA A 188 10.96 -6.57 -24.37
CA ALA A 188 10.85 -6.50 -25.82
C ALA A 188 11.33 -7.80 -26.45
N ASP A 189 10.53 -8.38 -27.34
CA ASP A 189 10.91 -9.52 -28.19
C ASP A 189 11.80 -9.04 -29.35
N GLU A 190 12.30 -9.99 -30.17
CA GLU A 190 13.15 -9.69 -31.34
C GLU A 190 12.48 -8.73 -32.34
N ASP A 191 11.16 -8.73 -32.37
CA ASP A 191 10.35 -7.85 -33.23
C ASP A 191 10.02 -6.49 -32.57
N GLY A 192 10.48 -6.23 -31.33
CA GLY A 192 10.25 -5.00 -30.57
C GLY A 192 8.89 -4.94 -29.87
N GLU A 193 8.08 -6.00 -29.92
CA GLU A 193 6.84 -6.10 -29.15
C GLU A 193 7.11 -6.46 -27.70
N MET A 194 6.32 -5.87 -26.77
CA MET A 194 6.48 -6.11 -25.33
C MET A 194 5.78 -7.42 -24.94
N GLU A 195 6.55 -8.46 -24.67
CA GLU A 195 6.07 -9.75 -24.22
C GLU A 195 6.10 -9.84 -22.68
N LEU A 196 5.01 -10.36 -22.11
CA LEU A 196 4.94 -10.66 -20.67
C LEU A 196 5.69 -11.96 -20.39
N ARG A 197 6.86 -11.89 -19.77
CA ARG A 197 7.67 -13.08 -19.39
C ARG A 197 7.33 -13.62 -18.02
N GLY A 198 6.67 -12.83 -17.18
CA GLY A 198 6.33 -13.27 -15.84
C GLY A 198 5.95 -12.12 -14.91
N SER A 199 5.94 -12.43 -13.63
CA SER A 199 5.71 -11.45 -12.56
C SER A 199 6.83 -11.55 -11.53
N VAL A 200 7.29 -10.41 -11.03
CA VAL A 200 8.37 -10.32 -10.03
C VAL A 200 7.84 -9.62 -8.79
N THR A 201 8.03 -10.25 -7.65
CA THR A 201 7.78 -9.61 -6.34
C THR A 201 8.89 -8.59 -6.07
N LEU A 202 8.53 -7.35 -5.79
CA LEU A 202 9.48 -6.27 -5.58
C LEU A 202 10.13 -6.33 -4.20
N PHE A 203 9.31 -6.23 -3.18
CA PHE A 203 9.70 -6.27 -1.76
C PHE A 203 8.49 -6.54 -0.89
N TRP A 204 8.76 -6.96 0.35
CA TRP A 204 7.75 -7.19 1.38
C TRP A 204 7.73 -6.06 2.39
N VAL A 205 6.52 -5.61 2.76
CA VAL A 205 6.26 -4.57 3.75
C VAL A 205 5.57 -5.20 4.95
N PRO A 206 6.18 -5.18 6.16
CA PRO A 206 5.59 -5.77 7.36
C PRO A 206 4.51 -4.85 7.92
N LEU A 207 3.22 -5.22 7.80
CA LEU A 207 2.11 -4.42 8.31
C LEU A 207 2.04 -4.36 9.84
N MET A 208 2.75 -5.26 10.51
CA MET A 208 2.81 -5.27 11.98
C MET A 208 3.78 -4.23 12.56
N SER A 209 4.65 -3.64 11.73
CA SER A 209 5.58 -2.59 12.14
C SER A 209 4.82 -1.31 12.52
N GLU A 210 5.19 -0.70 13.65
CA GLU A 210 4.58 0.54 14.14
C GLU A 210 4.70 1.71 13.15
N ASN A 211 5.82 1.80 12.44
CA ASN A 211 6.03 2.83 11.44
C ASN A 211 5.10 2.65 10.25
N VAL A 212 4.92 1.40 9.78
CA VAL A 212 4.00 1.08 8.67
C VAL A 212 2.55 1.31 9.09
N LYS A 213 2.15 0.91 10.31
CA LYS A 213 0.81 1.20 10.83
C LYS A 213 0.52 2.70 10.86
N LYS A 214 1.46 3.51 11.36
CA LYS A 214 1.33 4.97 11.37
C LYS A 214 1.23 5.55 9.96
N LEU A 215 2.05 5.06 9.03
CA LEU A 215 1.99 5.46 7.64
C LEU A 215 0.61 5.20 7.04
N LEU A 216 0.10 3.98 7.19
CA LEU A 216 -1.19 3.56 6.62
C LEU A 216 -2.38 4.24 7.29
N ALA A 217 -2.32 4.53 8.60
CA ALA A 217 -3.36 5.26 9.32
C ALA A 217 -3.48 6.72 8.86
N ASN A 218 -2.35 7.35 8.51
CA ASN A 218 -2.29 8.75 8.08
C ASN A 218 -2.36 8.95 6.57
N SER A 219 -2.45 7.87 5.79
CA SER A 219 -2.54 7.91 4.33
C SER A 219 -3.95 7.52 3.89
N PHE A 220 -4.59 8.38 3.08
CA PHE A 220 -6.00 8.23 2.72
C PHE A 220 -6.16 7.73 1.29
N VAL A 221 -7.20 6.94 1.09
CA VAL A 221 -7.56 6.37 -0.20
C VAL A 221 -8.42 7.35 -0.98
N TYR A 222 -8.11 7.54 -2.26
CA TYR A 222 -8.97 8.29 -3.16
C TYR A 222 -10.13 7.42 -3.64
N ARG A 223 -11.36 7.92 -3.52
CA ARG A 223 -12.57 7.32 -4.06
C ARG A 223 -13.40 8.37 -4.79
N ASP A 224 -13.81 8.04 -5.98
CA ASP A 224 -14.54 8.95 -6.89
C ASP A 224 -16.01 9.17 -6.49
N TYR A 225 -16.65 8.22 -5.81
CA TYR A 225 -18.09 8.28 -5.53
C TYR A 225 -18.47 8.99 -4.21
N ASN A 226 -17.52 9.16 -3.28
CA ASN A 226 -17.77 9.86 -2.02
C ASN A 226 -16.51 10.52 -1.46
N LEU A 227 -16.31 11.77 -1.82
CA LEU A 227 -15.14 12.54 -1.41
C LEU A 227 -15.12 12.89 0.09
N ALA A 228 -16.28 12.86 0.74
CA ALA A 228 -16.40 13.13 2.18
C ALA A 228 -15.93 11.93 3.02
N ASN A 229 -16.03 10.71 2.49
CA ASN A 229 -15.55 9.52 3.15
C ASN A 229 -14.08 9.29 2.76
N MET A 230 -13.17 9.52 3.70
CA MET A 230 -11.73 9.36 3.52
C MET A 230 -11.21 8.17 4.34
N PRO A 231 -11.41 6.92 3.88
CA PRO A 231 -10.86 5.77 4.59
C PRO A 231 -9.33 5.79 4.49
N SER A 232 -8.66 5.42 5.57
CA SER A 232 -7.22 5.21 5.55
C SER A 232 -6.87 3.84 4.93
N TRP A 233 -5.63 3.69 4.48
CA TRP A 233 -5.15 2.38 4.03
C TRP A 233 -5.21 1.33 5.14
N GLU A 234 -5.00 1.74 6.40
CA GLU A 234 -5.16 0.85 7.55
C GLU A 234 -6.60 0.32 7.66
N GLU A 235 -7.61 1.20 7.52
CA GLU A 235 -9.02 0.80 7.54
C GLU A 235 -9.37 -0.14 6.40
N ILE A 236 -8.84 0.07 5.19
CA ILE A 236 -9.05 -0.81 4.04
C ILE A 236 -8.57 -2.23 4.36
N PHE A 237 -7.36 -2.38 4.91
CA PHE A 237 -6.83 -3.68 5.28
C PHE A 237 -7.54 -4.29 6.50
N TYR A 238 -7.91 -3.47 7.46
CA TYR A 238 -8.63 -3.92 8.65
C TYR A 238 -10.03 -4.46 8.33
N THR A 239 -10.79 -3.73 7.52
CA THR A 239 -12.14 -4.11 7.10
C THR A 239 -12.14 -5.11 5.95
N ARG A 240 -10.96 -5.46 5.41
CA ARG A 240 -10.80 -6.32 4.24
C ARG A 240 -11.62 -5.85 3.04
N TYR A 241 -11.66 -4.53 2.82
CA TYR A 241 -12.42 -3.93 1.73
C TYR A 241 -11.67 -4.05 0.40
N PHE A 242 -11.49 -5.29 -0.06
CA PHE A 242 -10.86 -5.65 -1.34
C PHE A 242 -11.31 -7.02 -1.79
N ASN A 243 -11.24 -7.29 -3.06
CA ASN A 243 -11.41 -8.62 -3.63
C ASN A 243 -10.05 -9.31 -3.81
N SER A 244 -9.94 -10.58 -3.44
CA SER A 244 -8.69 -11.32 -3.49
C SER A 244 -8.95 -12.81 -3.62
N PHE A 245 -7.98 -13.54 -4.15
CA PHE A 245 -8.03 -15.00 -4.22
C PHE A 245 -6.78 -15.64 -3.60
N ILE A 246 -6.92 -16.86 -3.11
CA ILE A 246 -5.84 -17.59 -2.46
C ILE A 246 -4.88 -18.11 -3.53
N ILE A 247 -3.58 -17.87 -3.32
CA ILE A 247 -2.51 -18.34 -4.21
C ILE A 247 -1.63 -19.40 -3.58
N ARG A 248 -1.64 -19.48 -2.23
CA ARG A 248 -0.88 -20.48 -1.47
C ARG A 248 -1.48 -20.62 -0.07
N GLU A 249 -1.54 -21.83 0.43
CA GLU A 249 -1.65 -22.13 1.85
C GLU A 249 -0.32 -22.66 2.38
N ASP A 250 -0.12 -22.62 3.69
CA ASP A 250 1.09 -23.17 4.30
C ASP A 250 1.13 -24.69 4.08
N ASN A 251 2.17 -25.15 3.42
CA ASN A 251 2.36 -26.55 3.11
C ASN A 251 3.83 -26.96 3.22
N ILE A 252 4.08 -28.21 3.51
CA ILE A 252 5.43 -28.79 3.73
C ILE A 252 6.37 -28.55 2.53
N TYR A 253 5.82 -28.47 1.32
CA TYR A 253 6.59 -28.33 0.09
C TYR A 253 6.77 -26.86 -0.32
N ASN A 254 6.19 -25.92 0.40
CA ASN A 254 6.22 -24.48 0.10
C ASN A 254 5.80 -24.15 -1.34
N ARG A 255 4.80 -24.87 -1.87
CA ARG A 255 4.32 -24.71 -3.25
C ARG A 255 3.15 -23.74 -3.34
N TYR A 256 3.13 -23.00 -4.43
CA TYR A 256 1.97 -22.22 -4.84
C TYR A 256 0.95 -23.11 -5.55
N ILE A 257 -0.33 -22.73 -5.55
CA ILE A 257 -1.39 -23.47 -6.26
C ILE A 257 -1.05 -23.62 -7.74
N LYS A 258 -0.46 -22.59 -8.37
CA LYS A 258 -0.01 -22.62 -9.77
C LYS A 258 1.08 -23.65 -10.08
N ASP A 259 1.77 -24.18 -9.07
CA ASP A 259 2.86 -25.15 -9.26
C ASP A 259 2.32 -26.59 -9.46
N TYR A 260 1.03 -26.82 -9.14
CA TYR A 260 0.39 -28.14 -9.26
C TYR A 260 -0.98 -28.10 -9.94
N TYR A 261 -1.59 -26.94 -10.13
CA TYR A 261 -2.80 -26.72 -10.90
C TYR A 261 -2.65 -25.52 -11.83
N GLU A 262 -3.25 -25.61 -13.03
CA GLU A 262 -3.23 -24.54 -14.02
C GLU A 262 -4.65 -24.07 -14.37
N GLY A 263 -4.75 -22.79 -14.79
CA GLY A 263 -5.99 -22.22 -15.32
C GLY A 263 -7.17 -22.31 -14.35
N THR A 264 -8.28 -22.86 -14.80
CA THR A 264 -9.53 -22.97 -14.03
C THR A 264 -9.42 -23.90 -12.83
N ASP A 265 -8.55 -24.89 -12.87
CA ASP A 265 -8.41 -25.85 -11.75
C ASP A 265 -7.62 -25.21 -10.59
N ALA A 266 -6.72 -24.27 -10.88
CA ALA A 266 -6.09 -23.46 -9.83
C ALA A 266 -7.11 -22.57 -9.11
N LEU A 267 -8.08 -21.99 -9.83
CA LEU A 267 -9.16 -21.21 -9.21
C LEU A 267 -10.08 -22.07 -8.34
N LYS A 268 -10.44 -23.27 -8.81
CA LYS A 268 -11.25 -24.21 -8.01
C LYS A 268 -10.52 -24.66 -6.73
N GLU A 269 -9.22 -24.84 -6.79
CA GLU A 269 -8.43 -25.19 -5.61
C GLU A 269 -8.36 -24.01 -4.63
N ALA A 270 -8.19 -22.78 -5.11
CA ALA A 270 -8.28 -21.59 -4.27
C ALA A 270 -9.64 -21.48 -3.56
N GLU A 271 -10.74 -21.73 -4.29
CA GLU A 271 -12.10 -21.73 -3.75
C GLU A 271 -12.33 -22.88 -2.76
N ARG A 272 -11.74 -24.06 -3.03
CA ARG A 272 -11.78 -25.20 -2.10
C ARG A 272 -11.13 -24.87 -0.76
N ILE A 273 -9.95 -24.23 -0.79
CA ILE A 273 -9.23 -23.82 0.44
C ILE A 273 -10.05 -22.75 1.18
N GLU A 274 -10.59 -21.77 0.48
CA GLU A 274 -11.44 -20.73 1.07
C GLU A 274 -12.70 -21.33 1.71
N SER A 275 -13.36 -22.24 1.02
CA SER A 275 -14.52 -22.96 1.56
C SER A 275 -14.18 -23.81 2.78
N ALA A 276 -13.00 -24.45 2.81
CA ALA A 276 -12.56 -25.22 3.96
C ALA A 276 -12.35 -24.35 5.21
N LEU A 277 -11.75 -23.15 5.04
CA LEU A 277 -11.59 -22.17 6.12
C LEU A 277 -12.95 -21.68 6.62
N PHE A 278 -13.87 -21.40 5.72
CA PHE A 278 -15.22 -20.94 6.05
C PHE A 278 -16.01 -22.03 6.80
N HIS A 279 -15.94 -23.28 6.35
CA HIS A 279 -16.58 -24.40 7.07
C HIS A 279 -15.98 -24.61 8.45
N PHE A 280 -14.64 -24.50 8.58
CA PHE A 280 -13.99 -24.58 9.88
C PHE A 280 -14.52 -23.51 10.85
N GLU A 281 -14.74 -22.27 10.37
CA GLU A 281 -15.32 -21.20 11.18
C GLU A 281 -16.78 -21.52 11.59
N ILE A 282 -17.60 -22.02 10.65
CA ILE A 282 -19.00 -22.39 10.94
C ILE A 282 -19.08 -23.53 11.97
N ASP A 283 -18.26 -24.57 11.81
CA ASP A 283 -18.26 -25.72 12.70
C ASP A 283 -17.97 -25.35 14.17
N LEU A 284 -17.25 -24.24 14.40
CA LEU A 284 -17.02 -23.71 15.75
C LEU A 284 -18.28 -23.14 16.41
N TRP A 285 -19.29 -22.75 15.62
CA TRP A 285 -20.55 -22.19 16.14
C TRP A 285 -21.62 -23.25 16.41
N GLU A 286 -21.42 -24.50 15.94
CA GLU A 286 -22.38 -25.57 16.13
C GLU A 286 -22.23 -26.31 17.47
N TYR A 287 -21.23 -25.97 18.31
CA TYR A 287 -20.97 -26.62 19.60
C TYR A 287 -21.23 -25.69 20.77
#